data_03e65af2124bf4cde0bded73645d67fd
#
_entry.id   03e65af2124bf4cde0bded73645d67fd
#
_cell.length_a   1.000
_cell.length_b   1.000
_cell.length_c   1.000
_cell.angle_alpha   90.00
_cell.angle_beta   90.00
_cell.angle_gamma   90.00
#
_symmetry.space_group_name_H-M   'P 1'
#
loop_
_entity.id
_entity.type
_entity.pdbx_description
1 polymer ?
#
loop_
_entity_poly.entity_id
_entity_poly.type
_entity_poly.pdbx_seq_one_letter_code
_entity_poly.pdbx_strand_id
1 'polypeptide(L)'
;MRFLSLLLGALLMSVTPASAAGQSGEESERPAWRLVIHGGAGVIERARMSAAEDAAIRAALNRALDAGSAILARGGKSLDAVEAAVRVLEDDPHFNAGRGSVFTYQGTIEMDASIMDGSNRNAGAVTGVTATRNPISLARRVMEHSPHVFLSREGADAFSREQGLPQEPPEYFQTPERRRQLEELRARPSAEHFDVHLKYGTVGAVAMDQEGHVAAATSTGGLTGKRWGRIGDSPIIGAGTYADDRGCAVSATGAGEYFIRVGVAHEICAQIRARFLAAVDEAQRSVTDAQGNRTYIVHASEFDLPDGVAQEVADAVIAEVGGLGGSGGVIVATPWGDGVYSFNTPGMYRGQASPRGRSVAIYGDETGR
;
A
#
# COMPACT_ATOMS: atom_id res chain seq x y z
N MET A 1 50.07 41.15 71.88
CA MET A 1 48.96 41.01 70.93
C MET A 1 49.55 40.84 69.52
N ARG A 2 49.65 39.65 69.06
CA ARG A 2 50.13 39.33 67.70
C ARG A 2 49.11 38.42 67.05
N PHE A 3 48.47 38.93 66.02
CA PHE A 3 47.53 38.18 65.16
C PHE A 3 48.32 37.27 64.22
N LEU A 4 48.01 36.01 64.25
CA LEU A 4 48.57 35.00 63.31
C LEU A 4 47.50 34.75 62.25
N SER A 5 47.74 35.17 61.02
CA SER A 5 46.87 34.88 59.86
C SER A 5 47.29 33.54 59.27
N LEU A 6 46.37 32.57 59.28
CA LEU A 6 46.50 31.31 58.54
C LEU A 6 45.96 31.54 57.13
N LEU A 7 46.82 31.38 56.09
CA LEU A 7 46.45 31.25 54.66
C LEU A 7 46.04 29.79 54.43
N LEU A 8 44.76 29.60 54.04
CA LEU A 8 44.24 28.32 53.59
C LEU A 8 44.36 28.30 52.06
N GLY A 9 45.30 27.56 51.51
CA GLY A 9 45.46 27.36 50.05
C GLY A 9 44.41 26.36 49.52
N ALA A 10 43.48 26.84 48.73
CA ALA A 10 42.53 25.98 48.01
C ALA A 10 43.22 25.44 46.74
N LEU A 11 43.44 24.14 46.70
CA LEU A 11 43.93 23.40 45.51
C LEU A 11 42.73 23.14 44.60
N LEU A 12 42.60 23.93 43.54
CA LEU A 12 41.64 23.70 42.47
C LEU A 12 42.15 22.54 41.56
N MET A 13 41.58 21.36 41.78
CA MET A 13 41.69 20.27 40.81
C MET A 13 40.78 20.56 39.61
N SER A 14 41.34 20.89 38.49
CA SER A 14 40.62 20.96 37.21
C SER A 14 40.31 19.56 36.72
N VAL A 15 39.03 19.15 36.87
CA VAL A 15 38.49 17.95 36.23
C VAL A 15 38.20 18.32 34.78
N THR A 16 39.03 17.89 33.85
CA THR A 16 38.72 17.90 32.43
C THR A 16 37.60 16.85 32.17
N PRO A 17 36.48 17.21 31.56
CA PRO A 17 35.50 16.20 31.14
C PRO A 17 36.18 15.35 30.02
N ALA A 18 36.29 14.04 30.25
CA ALA A 18 36.58 13.09 29.21
C ALA A 18 35.47 13.16 28.17
N SER A 19 35.82 13.61 26.97
CA SER A 19 34.96 13.54 25.81
C SER A 19 34.64 12.09 25.54
N ALA A 20 33.47 11.64 25.90
CA ALA A 20 32.93 10.38 25.43
C ALA A 20 32.78 10.52 23.90
N ALA A 21 33.71 9.91 23.18
CA ALA A 21 33.55 9.66 21.75
C ALA A 21 32.32 8.75 21.61
N GLY A 22 31.16 9.37 21.37
CA GLY A 22 29.95 8.66 21.00
C GLY A 22 30.25 7.88 19.73
N GLN A 23 30.12 6.58 19.81
CA GLN A 23 29.91 5.75 18.62
C GLN A 23 28.63 6.30 17.98
N SER A 24 28.77 6.96 16.83
CA SER A 24 27.70 7.23 15.90
C SER A 24 27.30 5.90 15.27
N GLY A 25 26.48 5.13 16.00
CA GLY A 25 25.58 4.21 15.35
C GLY A 25 24.74 5.05 14.41
N GLU A 26 24.70 4.73 13.13
CA GLU A 26 23.69 5.25 12.21
C GLU A 26 22.34 4.86 12.82
N GLU A 27 21.75 5.74 13.61
CA GLU A 27 20.34 5.67 13.90
C GLU A 27 19.65 5.68 12.53
N SER A 28 18.96 4.60 12.21
CA SER A 28 18.12 4.48 11.03
C SER A 28 16.99 5.49 11.15
N GLU A 29 17.28 6.77 10.89
CA GLU A 29 16.26 7.82 10.92
C GLU A 29 15.09 7.41 10.05
N ARG A 30 13.89 7.35 10.63
CA ARG A 30 12.63 7.12 9.94
C ARG A 30 12.53 8.10 8.76
N PRO A 31 12.18 7.65 7.53
CA PRO A 31 11.95 8.60 6.45
C PRO A 31 10.77 9.50 6.79
N ALA A 32 10.88 10.79 6.48
CA ALA A 32 9.82 11.76 6.76
C ALA A 32 8.49 11.40 6.07
N TRP A 33 8.52 10.64 4.97
CA TRP A 33 7.36 10.11 4.26
C TRP A 33 7.74 8.86 3.46
N ARG A 34 6.73 8.04 3.13
CA ARG A 34 6.87 6.83 2.30
C ARG A 34 5.72 6.73 1.31
N LEU A 35 6.02 6.33 0.08
CA LEU A 35 5.04 5.93 -0.93
C LEU A 35 5.44 4.57 -1.49
N VAL A 36 4.51 3.64 -1.55
CA VAL A 36 4.68 2.33 -2.19
C VAL A 36 3.54 2.10 -3.15
N ILE A 37 3.83 1.64 -4.37
CA ILE A 37 2.82 1.40 -5.41
C ILE A 37 2.95 -0.01 -5.99
N HIS A 38 1.84 -0.51 -6.54
CA HIS A 38 1.85 -1.67 -7.42
C HIS A 38 0.99 -1.47 -8.67
N GLY A 39 1.37 -2.13 -9.74
CA GLY A 39 0.62 -2.23 -11.01
C GLY A 39 0.09 -3.63 -11.28
N GLY A 40 0.08 -4.51 -10.25
CA GLY A 40 -0.38 -5.88 -10.32
C GLY A 40 0.71 -6.92 -10.13
N ALA A 41 0.30 -8.11 -9.64
CA ALA A 41 1.12 -9.30 -9.53
C ALA A 41 0.57 -10.40 -10.44
N GLY A 42 1.42 -11.33 -10.89
CA GLY A 42 0.98 -12.44 -11.73
C GLY A 42 2.12 -13.17 -12.45
N VAL A 43 1.77 -13.92 -13.49
CA VAL A 43 2.74 -14.61 -14.36
C VAL A 43 3.42 -13.57 -15.27
N ILE A 44 4.30 -12.78 -14.66
CA ILE A 44 5.10 -11.75 -15.34
C ILE A 44 6.51 -12.31 -15.51
N GLU A 45 6.78 -12.80 -16.73
CA GLU A 45 8.05 -13.46 -17.07
C GLU A 45 8.86 -12.58 -18.02
N ARG A 46 10.14 -12.37 -17.71
CA ARG A 46 11.07 -11.58 -18.52
C ARG A 46 11.12 -12.06 -19.99
N ALA A 47 11.05 -13.37 -20.21
CA ALA A 47 11.09 -13.97 -21.53
C ALA A 47 9.87 -13.65 -22.42
N ARG A 48 8.78 -13.17 -21.82
CA ARG A 48 7.51 -12.86 -22.51
C ARG A 48 7.26 -11.36 -22.67
N MET A 49 8.15 -10.53 -22.16
CA MET A 49 8.02 -9.08 -22.19
C MET A 49 9.06 -8.50 -23.16
N SER A 50 8.62 -7.66 -24.07
CA SER A 50 9.55 -6.92 -24.93
C SER A 50 10.29 -5.84 -24.15
N ALA A 51 11.50 -5.47 -24.58
CA ALA A 51 12.25 -4.38 -23.95
C ALA A 51 11.48 -3.03 -24.00
N ALA A 52 10.69 -2.81 -25.03
CA ALA A 52 9.86 -1.61 -25.16
C ALA A 52 8.72 -1.60 -24.14
N GLU A 53 8.06 -2.73 -23.90
CA GLU A 53 7.00 -2.88 -22.90
C GLU A 53 7.55 -2.76 -21.47
N ASP A 54 8.68 -3.41 -21.17
CA ASP A 54 9.39 -3.25 -19.88
C ASP A 54 9.69 -1.77 -19.60
N ALA A 55 10.29 -1.07 -20.56
CA ALA A 55 10.61 0.34 -20.43
C ALA A 55 9.35 1.22 -20.25
N ALA A 56 8.27 0.94 -20.98
CA ALA A 56 7.00 1.66 -20.87
C ALA A 56 6.35 1.48 -19.49
N ILE A 57 6.32 0.25 -18.96
CA ILE A 57 5.78 -0.05 -17.65
C ILE A 57 6.60 0.63 -16.54
N ARG A 58 7.94 0.54 -16.59
CA ARG A 58 8.81 1.24 -15.63
C ARG A 58 8.61 2.77 -15.68
N ALA A 59 8.45 3.33 -16.86
CA ALA A 59 8.15 4.75 -17.02
C ALA A 59 6.79 5.12 -16.41
N ALA A 60 5.76 4.26 -16.57
CA ALA A 60 4.45 4.46 -15.96
C ALA A 60 4.50 4.40 -14.43
N LEU A 61 5.20 3.41 -13.86
CA LEU A 61 5.42 3.32 -12.42
C LEU A 61 6.15 4.56 -11.87
N ASN A 62 7.18 5.04 -12.57
CA ASN A 62 7.88 6.26 -12.17
C ASN A 62 6.96 7.49 -12.21
N ARG A 63 6.10 7.65 -13.23
CA ARG A 63 5.11 8.75 -13.25
C ARG A 63 4.13 8.69 -12.07
N ALA A 64 3.69 7.50 -11.69
CA ALA A 64 2.82 7.32 -10.53
C ALA A 64 3.55 7.69 -9.22
N LEU A 65 4.81 7.27 -9.07
CA LEU A 65 5.65 7.68 -7.95
C LEU A 65 5.88 9.20 -7.93
N ASP A 66 6.14 9.84 -9.09
CA ASP A 66 6.29 11.30 -9.18
C ASP A 66 5.05 12.04 -8.69
N ALA A 67 3.86 11.58 -9.12
CA ALA A 67 2.60 12.21 -8.74
C ALA A 67 2.35 12.19 -7.22
N GLY A 68 2.51 11.02 -6.58
CA GLY A 68 2.29 10.87 -5.14
C GLY A 68 3.41 11.49 -4.30
N SER A 69 4.69 11.24 -4.65
CA SER A 69 5.83 11.77 -3.90
C SER A 69 5.92 13.30 -3.94
N ALA A 70 5.50 13.94 -5.03
CA ALA A 70 5.44 15.41 -5.10
C ALA A 70 4.47 16.01 -4.07
N ILE A 71 3.41 15.28 -3.69
CA ILE A 71 2.47 15.71 -2.64
C ILE A 71 3.13 15.55 -1.27
N LEU A 72 3.67 14.36 -0.97
CA LEU A 72 4.29 14.05 0.32
C LEU A 72 5.52 14.93 0.62
N ALA A 73 6.35 15.18 -0.38
CA ALA A 73 7.53 16.02 -0.24
C ALA A 73 7.22 17.47 0.16
N ARG A 74 6.01 17.96 -0.14
CA ARG A 74 5.53 19.30 0.26
C ARG A 74 4.72 19.30 1.56
N GLY A 75 4.70 18.19 2.30
CA GLY A 75 3.91 18.05 3.53
C GLY A 75 2.41 17.81 3.28
N GLY A 76 2.05 17.34 2.08
CA GLY A 76 0.68 16.95 1.77
C GLY A 76 0.32 15.59 2.36
N LYS A 77 -0.98 15.29 2.42
CA LYS A 77 -1.52 14.10 3.09
C LYS A 77 -1.26 12.82 2.31
N SER A 78 -1.07 11.72 3.04
CA SER A 78 -0.98 10.36 2.49
C SER A 78 -2.17 10.00 1.61
N LEU A 79 -3.39 10.37 2.01
CA LEU A 79 -4.62 10.16 1.25
C LEU A 79 -4.58 10.81 -0.15
N ASP A 80 -4.08 12.05 -0.25
CA ASP A 80 -3.95 12.75 -1.53
C ASP A 80 -2.88 12.12 -2.42
N ALA A 81 -1.81 11.62 -1.81
CA ALA A 81 -0.71 10.98 -2.51
C ALA A 81 -1.12 9.63 -3.13
N VAL A 82 -1.85 8.79 -2.39
CA VAL A 82 -2.31 7.49 -2.92
C VAL A 82 -3.34 7.67 -4.02
N GLU A 83 -4.28 8.62 -3.91
CA GLU A 83 -5.21 8.93 -5.00
C GLU A 83 -4.47 9.41 -6.24
N ALA A 84 -3.53 10.35 -6.10
CA ALA A 84 -2.77 10.89 -7.23
C ALA A 84 -1.96 9.80 -7.96
N ALA A 85 -1.32 8.90 -7.22
CA ALA A 85 -0.56 7.79 -7.78
C ALA A 85 -1.47 6.79 -8.52
N VAL A 86 -2.60 6.40 -7.92
CA VAL A 86 -3.54 5.45 -8.53
C VAL A 86 -4.20 6.04 -9.78
N ARG A 87 -4.55 7.33 -9.80
CA ARG A 87 -5.08 8.00 -11.00
C ARG A 87 -4.13 7.92 -12.20
N VAL A 88 -2.84 8.08 -11.98
CA VAL A 88 -1.83 7.91 -13.05
C VAL A 88 -1.82 6.48 -13.58
N LEU A 89 -1.98 5.49 -12.69
CA LEU A 89 -2.04 4.08 -13.09
C LEU A 89 -3.36 3.73 -13.79
N GLU A 90 -4.49 4.33 -13.38
CA GLU A 90 -5.79 4.18 -14.04
C GLU A 90 -5.83 4.79 -15.46
N ASP A 91 -5.09 5.87 -15.70
CA ASP A 91 -5.00 6.51 -17.01
C ASP A 91 -4.05 5.77 -17.97
N ASP A 92 -3.23 4.83 -17.49
CA ASP A 92 -2.24 4.11 -18.29
C ASP A 92 -2.79 2.75 -18.77
N PRO A 93 -2.84 2.49 -20.10
CA PRO A 93 -3.46 1.30 -20.68
C PRO A 93 -2.72 -0.02 -20.42
N HIS A 94 -1.50 0.01 -19.85
CA HIS A 94 -0.76 -1.21 -19.52
C HIS A 94 -1.34 -1.93 -18.30
N PHE A 95 -2.04 -1.23 -17.41
CA PHE A 95 -2.57 -1.78 -16.17
C PHE A 95 -4.05 -2.16 -16.28
N ASN A 96 -4.48 -3.08 -15.43
CA ASN A 96 -5.89 -3.49 -15.33
C ASN A 96 -6.65 -2.63 -14.32
N ALA A 97 -6.79 -1.35 -14.62
CA ALA A 97 -7.58 -0.39 -13.86
C ALA A 97 -7.93 0.79 -14.77
N GLY A 98 -9.07 1.45 -14.59
CA GLY A 98 -9.45 2.58 -15.44
C GLY A 98 -9.31 2.23 -16.92
N ARG A 99 -8.48 3.00 -17.64
CA ARG A 99 -8.13 2.73 -19.04
C ARG A 99 -7.21 1.51 -19.12
N GLY A 100 -7.68 0.42 -19.69
CA GLY A 100 -6.97 -0.86 -19.76
C GLY A 100 -7.56 -1.93 -18.85
N SER A 101 -8.70 -1.63 -18.23
CA SER A 101 -9.50 -2.61 -17.51
C SER A 101 -9.91 -3.78 -18.39
N VAL A 102 -9.94 -4.97 -17.80
CA VAL A 102 -10.35 -6.20 -18.50
C VAL A 102 -11.85 -6.24 -18.76
N PHE A 103 -12.23 -7.00 -19.76
CA PHE A 103 -13.63 -7.20 -20.12
C PHE A 103 -14.32 -8.23 -19.24
N THR A 104 -15.60 -8.00 -18.96
CA THR A 104 -16.54 -9.05 -18.55
C THR A 104 -16.72 -10.07 -19.66
N TYR A 105 -17.29 -11.22 -19.34
CA TYR A 105 -17.60 -12.23 -20.38
C TYR A 105 -18.57 -11.72 -21.42
N GLN A 106 -19.47 -10.78 -21.06
CA GLN A 106 -20.41 -10.13 -21.98
C GLN A 106 -19.74 -9.15 -22.95
N GLY A 107 -18.51 -8.73 -22.66
CA GLY A 107 -17.76 -7.79 -23.48
C GLY A 107 -17.93 -6.33 -23.07
N THR A 108 -18.39 -6.08 -21.85
CA THR A 108 -18.43 -4.78 -21.19
C THR A 108 -17.24 -4.61 -20.25
N ILE A 109 -16.97 -3.39 -19.80
CA ILE A 109 -15.98 -3.11 -18.76
C ILE A 109 -16.73 -2.64 -17.51
N GLU A 110 -16.41 -3.25 -16.38
CA GLU A 110 -16.90 -2.90 -15.04
C GLU A 110 -15.68 -2.76 -14.13
N MET A 111 -15.58 -1.61 -13.44
CA MET A 111 -14.42 -1.25 -12.63
C MET A 111 -14.79 -1.18 -11.15
N ASP A 112 -13.81 -1.49 -10.30
CA ASP A 112 -13.95 -1.49 -8.85
C ASP A 112 -12.80 -0.66 -8.25
N ALA A 113 -13.06 0.09 -7.17
CA ALA A 113 -12.03 0.83 -6.46
C ALA A 113 -12.39 1.03 -4.99
N SER A 114 -11.37 1.19 -4.14
CA SER A 114 -11.54 1.63 -2.77
C SER A 114 -10.36 2.45 -2.27
N ILE A 115 -10.64 3.32 -1.31
CA ILE A 115 -9.67 4.18 -0.65
C ILE A 115 -9.97 4.26 0.84
N MET A 116 -8.94 4.36 1.68
CA MET A 116 -9.11 4.42 3.13
C MET A 116 -8.06 5.34 3.76
N ASP A 117 -8.52 6.19 4.68
CA ASP A 117 -7.72 7.08 5.51
C ASP A 117 -7.43 6.42 6.86
N GLY A 118 -6.16 6.16 7.17
CA GLY A 118 -5.74 5.50 8.41
C GLY A 118 -5.90 6.35 9.67
N SER A 119 -5.90 7.68 9.53
CA SER A 119 -6.00 8.60 10.67
C SER A 119 -7.34 8.53 11.40
N ASN A 120 -8.41 8.23 10.67
CA ASN A 120 -9.77 8.19 11.18
C ASN A 120 -10.54 6.92 10.77
N ARG A 121 -9.96 6.10 9.90
CA ARG A 121 -10.53 4.88 9.28
C ARG A 121 -11.76 5.16 8.41
N ASN A 122 -11.92 6.39 7.93
CA ASN A 122 -12.91 6.67 6.90
C ASN A 122 -12.52 5.96 5.61
N ALA A 123 -13.50 5.39 4.93
CA ALA A 123 -13.29 4.63 3.71
C ALA A 123 -14.41 4.89 2.70
N GLY A 124 -14.06 4.76 1.43
CA GLY A 124 -15.02 4.78 0.35
C GLY A 124 -14.69 3.71 -0.68
N ALA A 125 -15.71 3.08 -1.23
CA ALA A 125 -15.58 2.00 -2.19
C ALA A 125 -16.67 2.07 -3.26
N VAL A 126 -16.32 1.61 -4.47
CA VAL A 126 -17.25 1.48 -5.59
C VAL A 126 -17.00 0.17 -6.34
N THR A 127 -18.07 -0.40 -6.89
CA THR A 127 -17.99 -1.62 -7.72
C THR A 127 -18.89 -1.53 -8.93
N GLY A 128 -18.47 -2.17 -10.03
CA GLY A 128 -19.24 -2.25 -11.26
C GLY A 128 -19.44 -0.91 -11.97
N VAL A 129 -18.54 0.04 -11.77
CA VAL A 129 -18.57 1.37 -12.40
C VAL A 129 -18.20 1.26 -13.87
N THR A 130 -18.89 2.00 -14.74
CA THR A 130 -18.75 1.84 -16.20
C THR A 130 -18.33 3.10 -16.96
N ALA A 131 -18.48 4.28 -16.35
CA ALA A 131 -18.34 5.56 -17.05
C ALA A 131 -17.36 6.54 -16.39
N THR A 132 -17.07 6.41 -15.10
CA THR A 132 -16.17 7.32 -14.39
C THR A 132 -14.73 7.11 -14.82
N ARG A 133 -14.07 8.16 -15.32
CA ARG A 133 -12.67 8.09 -15.81
C ARG A 133 -11.71 7.48 -14.81
N ASN A 134 -11.75 7.99 -13.56
CA ASN A 134 -10.91 7.51 -12.45
C ASN A 134 -11.79 6.98 -11.31
N PRO A 135 -12.06 5.67 -11.26
CA PRO A 135 -12.84 5.04 -10.18
C PRO A 135 -12.33 5.33 -8.77
N ILE A 136 -11.01 5.52 -8.60
CA ILE A 136 -10.43 5.86 -7.30
C ILE A 136 -10.91 7.22 -6.78
N SER A 137 -11.05 8.21 -7.66
CA SER A 137 -11.61 9.51 -7.28
C SER A 137 -13.09 9.41 -6.91
N LEU A 138 -13.84 8.50 -7.54
CA LEU A 138 -15.21 8.25 -7.13
C LEU A 138 -15.27 7.57 -5.75
N ALA A 139 -14.42 6.59 -5.48
CA ALA A 139 -14.32 5.97 -4.15
C ALA A 139 -14.03 7.03 -3.07
N ARG A 140 -13.12 7.98 -3.35
CA ARG A 140 -12.86 9.10 -2.46
C ARG A 140 -14.10 9.99 -2.25
N ARG A 141 -14.85 10.31 -3.32
CA ARG A 141 -16.10 11.09 -3.19
C ARG A 141 -17.16 10.36 -2.37
N VAL A 142 -17.25 9.04 -2.48
CA VAL A 142 -18.12 8.24 -1.60
C VAL A 142 -17.75 8.45 -0.13
N MET A 143 -16.46 8.38 0.21
CA MET A 143 -15.97 8.60 1.57
C MET A 143 -16.26 10.00 2.10
N GLU A 144 -16.04 11.04 1.28
CA GLU A 144 -16.06 12.44 1.73
C GLU A 144 -17.45 13.10 1.62
N HIS A 145 -18.30 12.65 0.69
CA HIS A 145 -19.54 13.34 0.33
C HIS A 145 -20.80 12.46 0.39
N SER A 146 -20.71 11.27 1.00
CA SER A 146 -21.87 10.43 1.22
C SER A 146 -21.90 9.88 2.66
N PRO A 147 -23.07 9.47 3.20
CA PRO A 147 -23.12 8.74 4.47
C PRO A 147 -22.76 7.26 4.33
N HIS A 148 -22.44 6.80 3.13
CA HIS A 148 -22.20 5.39 2.81
C HIS A 148 -20.70 5.13 2.64
N VAL A 149 -20.30 3.90 2.89
CA VAL A 149 -18.94 3.43 2.61
C VAL A 149 -18.84 2.83 1.21
N PHE A 150 -19.92 2.23 0.68
CA PHE A 150 -19.85 1.43 -0.53
C PHE A 150 -21.05 1.65 -1.44
N LEU A 151 -20.80 2.05 -2.69
CA LEU A 151 -21.79 2.20 -3.74
C LEU A 151 -21.53 1.22 -4.90
N SER A 152 -22.55 0.87 -5.67
CA SER A 152 -22.42 -0.11 -6.74
C SER A 152 -23.16 0.29 -8.03
N ARG A 153 -22.57 -0.09 -9.17
CA ARG A 153 -23.20 -0.10 -10.51
C ARG A 153 -23.84 1.25 -10.87
N GLU A 154 -25.08 1.21 -11.38
CA GLU A 154 -25.83 2.38 -11.83
C GLU A 154 -25.96 3.45 -10.75
N GLY A 155 -26.05 3.04 -9.45
CA GLY A 155 -26.07 3.96 -8.32
C GLY A 155 -24.75 4.68 -8.13
N ALA A 156 -23.63 3.97 -8.25
CA ALA A 156 -22.31 4.57 -8.20
C ALA A 156 -22.04 5.50 -9.39
N ASP A 157 -22.45 5.11 -10.61
CA ASP A 157 -22.33 5.95 -11.80
C ASP A 157 -23.24 7.19 -11.71
N ALA A 158 -24.44 7.09 -11.10
CA ALA A 158 -25.32 8.24 -10.85
C ALA A 158 -24.65 9.22 -9.87
N PHE A 159 -24.13 8.72 -8.73
CA PHE A 159 -23.43 9.53 -7.74
C PHE A 159 -22.18 10.20 -8.35
N SER A 160 -21.43 9.49 -9.21
CA SER A 160 -20.30 10.06 -9.93
C SER A 160 -20.68 11.30 -10.75
N ARG A 161 -21.79 11.23 -11.49
CA ARG A 161 -22.30 12.38 -12.26
C ARG A 161 -22.76 13.52 -11.35
N GLU A 162 -23.45 13.23 -10.27
CA GLU A 162 -23.88 14.21 -9.27
C GLU A 162 -22.69 14.94 -8.63
N GLN A 163 -21.57 14.23 -8.41
CA GLN A 163 -20.33 14.81 -7.90
C GLN A 163 -19.50 15.54 -8.97
N GLY A 164 -19.96 15.60 -10.22
CA GLY A 164 -19.28 16.28 -11.31
C GLY A 164 -17.95 15.64 -11.75
N LEU A 165 -17.78 14.35 -11.50
CA LEU A 165 -16.56 13.63 -11.90
C LEU A 165 -16.52 13.43 -13.43
N PRO A 166 -15.33 13.46 -14.06
CA PRO A 166 -15.17 13.21 -15.48
C PRO A 166 -15.74 11.84 -15.89
N GLN A 167 -16.58 11.85 -16.92
CA GLN A 167 -17.19 10.66 -17.52
C GLN A 167 -16.56 10.40 -18.87
N GLU A 168 -16.32 9.12 -19.18
CA GLU A 168 -15.76 8.69 -20.46
C GLU A 168 -16.68 7.66 -21.12
N PRO A 169 -16.72 7.61 -22.46
CA PRO A 169 -17.46 6.58 -23.16
C PRO A 169 -16.78 5.21 -23.00
N PRO A 170 -17.52 4.09 -23.18
CA PRO A 170 -16.98 2.73 -23.00
C PRO A 170 -15.70 2.46 -23.79
N GLU A 171 -15.54 3.05 -24.97
CA GLU A 171 -14.39 2.88 -25.85
C GLU A 171 -13.08 3.42 -25.25
N TYR A 172 -13.15 4.42 -24.37
CA TYR A 172 -12.00 4.98 -23.68
C TYR A 172 -11.26 3.93 -22.85
N PHE A 173 -12.00 3.06 -22.17
CA PHE A 173 -11.46 2.03 -21.28
C PHE A 173 -10.92 0.81 -22.02
N GLN A 174 -11.34 0.62 -23.28
CA GLN A 174 -11.01 -0.55 -24.07
C GLN A 174 -9.62 -0.46 -24.68
N THR A 175 -8.89 -1.59 -24.66
CA THR A 175 -7.63 -1.74 -25.40
C THR A 175 -7.69 -2.96 -26.32
N PRO A 176 -6.96 -2.95 -27.45
CA PRO A 176 -6.88 -4.12 -28.35
C PRO A 176 -6.37 -5.37 -27.62
N GLU A 177 -5.41 -5.21 -26.71
CA GLU A 177 -4.84 -6.30 -25.93
C GLU A 177 -5.90 -6.95 -25.02
N ARG A 178 -6.72 -6.15 -24.29
CA ARG A 178 -7.78 -6.69 -23.44
C ARG A 178 -8.89 -7.37 -24.24
N ARG A 179 -9.17 -6.86 -25.45
CA ARG A 179 -10.12 -7.49 -26.38
C ARG A 179 -9.61 -8.86 -26.81
N ARG A 180 -8.34 -8.96 -27.24
CA ARG A 180 -7.70 -10.22 -27.60
C ARG A 180 -7.74 -11.24 -26.45
N GLN A 181 -7.44 -10.82 -25.21
CA GLN A 181 -7.49 -11.68 -24.03
C GLN A 181 -8.90 -12.26 -23.78
N LEU A 182 -9.97 -11.46 -23.99
CA LEU A 182 -11.34 -11.96 -23.88
C LEU A 182 -11.66 -12.97 -25.00
N GLU A 183 -11.25 -12.72 -26.23
CA GLU A 183 -11.47 -13.62 -27.38
C GLU A 183 -10.74 -14.95 -27.19
N GLU A 184 -9.49 -14.92 -26.73
CA GLU A 184 -8.71 -16.10 -26.40
C GLU A 184 -9.39 -16.91 -25.27
N LEU A 185 -9.91 -16.23 -24.22
CA LEU A 185 -10.65 -16.90 -23.17
C LEU A 185 -11.90 -17.60 -23.70
N ARG A 186 -12.70 -16.91 -24.53
CA ARG A 186 -13.93 -17.46 -25.11
C ARG A 186 -13.69 -18.64 -26.04
N ALA A 187 -12.51 -18.71 -26.66
CA ALA A 187 -12.12 -19.81 -27.52
C ALA A 187 -11.71 -21.10 -26.76
N ARG A 188 -11.47 -21.01 -25.45
CA ARG A 188 -11.13 -22.17 -24.60
C ARG A 188 -12.36 -23.01 -24.28
N PRO A 189 -12.19 -24.31 -23.92
CA PRO A 189 -13.26 -25.10 -23.35
C PRO A 189 -13.90 -24.43 -22.15
N SER A 190 -15.21 -24.53 -21.99
CA SER A 190 -15.96 -23.82 -20.94
C SER A 190 -15.49 -24.13 -19.51
N ALA A 191 -14.93 -25.31 -19.25
CA ALA A 191 -14.35 -25.69 -17.96
C ALA A 191 -13.12 -24.83 -17.58
N GLU A 192 -12.38 -24.30 -18.58
CA GLU A 192 -11.19 -23.48 -18.36
C GLU A 192 -11.50 -21.97 -18.25
N HIS A 193 -12.77 -21.57 -18.44
CA HIS A 193 -13.17 -20.15 -18.33
C HIS A 193 -13.11 -19.60 -16.89
N PHE A 194 -12.92 -20.46 -15.91
CA PHE A 194 -12.83 -20.13 -14.49
C PHE A 194 -11.43 -20.28 -13.93
N ASP A 195 -10.42 -20.42 -14.81
CA ASP A 195 -9.03 -20.47 -14.37
C ASP A 195 -8.61 -19.12 -13.78
N VAL A 196 -8.50 -19.09 -12.43
CA VAL A 196 -8.06 -17.94 -11.65
C VAL A 196 -6.60 -17.57 -11.88
N HIS A 197 -5.84 -18.39 -12.64
CA HIS A 197 -4.44 -18.11 -13.00
C HIS A 197 -4.30 -17.19 -14.23
N LEU A 198 -5.41 -16.75 -14.83
CA LEU A 198 -5.39 -15.79 -15.93
C LEU A 198 -5.06 -14.40 -15.41
N LYS A 199 -4.02 -13.80 -15.97
CA LYS A 199 -3.37 -12.50 -15.69
C LYS A 199 -4.19 -11.54 -14.83
N TYR A 200 -3.72 -11.31 -13.62
CA TYR A 200 -4.16 -10.27 -12.71
C TYR A 200 -3.45 -8.95 -13.04
N GLY A 201 -3.98 -7.84 -12.59
CA GLY A 201 -3.35 -6.55 -12.88
C GLY A 201 -4.04 -5.40 -12.16
N THR A 202 -4.48 -5.58 -10.92
CA THR A 202 -4.97 -4.52 -10.03
C THR A 202 -3.86 -3.50 -9.78
N VAL A 203 -4.19 -2.22 -9.69
CA VAL A 203 -3.26 -1.17 -9.29
C VAL A 203 -3.54 -0.71 -7.87
N GLY A 204 -2.51 -0.23 -7.17
CA GLY A 204 -2.70 0.33 -5.85
C GLY A 204 -1.53 1.16 -5.36
N ALA A 205 -1.79 1.90 -4.30
CA ALA A 205 -0.81 2.71 -3.59
C ALA A 205 -1.08 2.70 -2.09
N VAL A 206 -0.02 2.71 -1.30
CA VAL A 206 -0.04 2.99 0.13
C VAL A 206 0.98 4.06 0.45
N ALA A 207 0.68 4.94 1.39
CA ALA A 207 1.59 6.02 1.76
C ALA A 207 1.56 6.27 3.27
N MET A 208 2.68 6.80 3.78
CA MET A 208 2.80 7.48 5.07
C MET A 208 3.22 8.92 4.78
N ASP A 209 2.54 9.90 5.36
CA ASP A 209 2.90 11.31 5.27
C ASP A 209 3.85 11.75 6.41
N GLN A 210 4.20 13.05 6.39
CA GLN A 210 5.15 13.60 7.37
C GLN A 210 4.60 13.64 8.80
N GLU A 211 3.29 13.52 8.98
CA GLU A 211 2.63 13.44 10.30
C GLU A 211 2.53 11.98 10.79
N GLY A 212 2.95 11.01 9.97
CA GLY A 212 2.88 9.58 10.27
C GLY A 212 1.50 8.96 9.96
N HIS A 213 0.60 9.70 9.31
CA HIS A 213 -0.68 9.17 8.89
C HIS A 213 -0.54 8.29 7.65
N VAL A 214 -1.19 7.13 7.67
CA VAL A 214 -1.16 6.20 6.54
C VAL A 214 -2.47 6.21 5.75
N ALA A 215 -2.37 5.92 4.45
CA ALA A 215 -3.53 5.74 3.57
C ALA A 215 -3.29 4.62 2.56
N ALA A 216 -4.39 3.99 2.09
CA ALA A 216 -4.39 2.95 1.08
C ALA A 216 -5.42 3.23 -0.01
N ALA A 217 -5.09 2.88 -1.24
CA ALA A 217 -5.96 2.97 -2.41
C ALA A 217 -5.72 1.79 -3.35
N THR A 218 -6.80 1.20 -3.87
CA THR A 218 -6.76 0.07 -4.81
C THR A 218 -7.81 0.26 -5.91
N SER A 219 -7.47 -0.04 -7.16
CA SER A 219 -8.38 0.06 -8.31
C SER A 219 -8.15 -1.08 -9.30
N THR A 220 -9.23 -1.58 -9.92
CA THR A 220 -9.16 -2.74 -10.80
C THR A 220 -10.32 -2.83 -11.80
N GLY A 221 -10.08 -3.51 -12.93
CA GLY A 221 -11.11 -4.07 -13.79
C GLY A 221 -11.56 -5.48 -13.39
N GLY A 222 -10.97 -6.08 -12.36
CA GLY A 222 -11.25 -7.45 -11.92
C GLY A 222 -10.57 -8.52 -12.77
N LEU A 223 -11.24 -9.66 -12.99
CA LEU A 223 -10.76 -10.80 -13.80
C LEU A 223 -11.27 -10.72 -15.24
N THR A 224 -10.42 -11.08 -16.20
CA THR A 224 -10.83 -11.24 -17.61
C THR A 224 -11.96 -12.26 -17.72
N GLY A 225 -13.06 -11.85 -18.35
CA GLY A 225 -14.22 -12.72 -18.52
C GLY A 225 -15.06 -12.94 -17.26
N LYS A 226 -14.92 -12.09 -16.23
CA LYS A 226 -15.79 -12.15 -15.04
C LYS A 226 -17.28 -12.15 -15.42
N ARG A 227 -18.08 -12.91 -14.66
CA ARG A 227 -19.52 -13.12 -14.89
C ARG A 227 -20.32 -12.80 -13.64
N TRP A 228 -21.65 -12.70 -13.80
CA TRP A 228 -22.62 -12.62 -12.69
C TRP A 228 -22.36 -11.47 -11.71
N GLY A 229 -21.71 -10.39 -12.20
CA GLY A 229 -21.35 -9.28 -11.36
C GLY A 229 -20.28 -9.62 -10.32
N ARG A 230 -19.34 -10.52 -10.66
CA ARG A 230 -18.23 -10.92 -9.76
C ARG A 230 -17.47 -9.70 -9.26
N ILE A 231 -17.29 -9.63 -7.96
CA ILE A 231 -16.51 -8.65 -7.24
C ILE A 231 -15.27 -9.36 -6.66
N GLY A 232 -14.08 -8.76 -6.83
CA GLY A 232 -12.84 -9.21 -6.21
C GLY A 232 -12.61 -8.57 -4.85
N ASP A 233 -11.38 -8.70 -4.37
CA ASP A 233 -10.91 -8.14 -3.10
C ASP A 233 -10.79 -6.61 -3.12
N SER A 234 -10.43 -6.03 -4.27
CA SER A 234 -10.01 -4.62 -4.40
C SER A 234 -10.99 -3.60 -3.82
N PRO A 235 -12.34 -3.69 -4.00
CA PRO A 235 -13.26 -2.75 -3.41
C PRO A 235 -13.67 -3.11 -1.97
N ILE A 236 -13.19 -4.23 -1.42
CA ILE A 236 -13.59 -4.73 -0.11
C ILE A 236 -12.58 -4.24 0.94
N ILE A 237 -13.05 -3.31 1.78
CA ILE A 237 -12.27 -2.83 2.92
C ILE A 237 -11.94 -3.99 3.87
N GLY A 238 -10.65 -4.18 4.13
CA GLY A 238 -10.13 -5.29 4.92
C GLY A 238 -9.63 -6.49 4.09
N ALA A 239 -10.02 -6.60 2.82
CA ALA A 239 -9.52 -7.64 1.93
C ALA A 239 -8.44 -7.12 0.96
N GLY A 240 -8.81 -6.22 0.05
CA GLY A 240 -7.89 -5.64 -0.93
C GLY A 240 -7.31 -4.29 -0.53
N THR A 241 -7.95 -3.59 0.40
CA THR A 241 -7.56 -2.25 0.86
C THR A 241 -7.83 -2.11 2.35
N TYR A 242 -6.85 -1.63 3.10
CA TYR A 242 -7.03 -1.27 4.51
C TYR A 242 -6.01 -0.22 4.94
N ALA A 243 -6.41 0.70 5.84
CA ALA A 243 -5.49 1.65 6.47
C ALA A 243 -5.93 1.95 7.91
N ASP A 244 -4.96 1.94 8.82
CA ASP A 244 -5.15 2.25 10.25
C ASP A 244 -3.80 2.69 10.82
N ASP A 245 -3.70 3.93 11.32
CA ASP A 245 -2.47 4.49 11.90
C ASP A 245 -1.94 3.70 13.09
N ARG A 246 -2.74 2.81 13.68
CA ARG A 246 -2.31 1.92 14.76
C ARG A 246 -1.52 0.71 14.26
N GLY A 247 -1.41 0.52 12.95
CA GLY A 247 -0.76 -0.64 12.36
C GLY A 247 -0.13 -0.37 11.01
N CYS A 248 -0.93 -0.28 9.96
CA CYS A 248 -0.41 -0.09 8.60
C CYS A 248 -1.46 0.33 7.58
N ALA A 249 -1.00 0.61 6.36
CA ALA A 249 -1.80 0.66 5.14
C ALA A 249 -1.41 -0.49 4.21
N VAL A 250 -2.39 -1.15 3.59
CA VAL A 250 -2.22 -2.28 2.67
C VAL A 250 -3.05 -2.08 1.42
N SER A 251 -2.45 -2.37 0.25
CA SER A 251 -3.15 -2.59 -1.01
C SER A 251 -2.73 -3.93 -1.60
N ALA A 252 -3.71 -4.72 -2.05
CA ALA A 252 -3.53 -6.09 -2.51
C ALA A 252 -3.84 -6.26 -4.00
N THR A 253 -3.26 -7.28 -4.60
CA THR A 253 -3.49 -7.69 -5.99
C THR A 253 -3.33 -9.19 -6.13
N GLY A 254 -4.25 -9.87 -6.83
CA GLY A 254 -4.16 -11.32 -7.02
C GLY A 254 -5.49 -12.01 -7.23
N ALA A 255 -5.55 -13.28 -6.82
CA ALA A 255 -6.76 -14.11 -6.83
C ALA A 255 -7.72 -13.69 -5.72
N GLY A 256 -8.55 -12.68 -6.00
CA GLY A 256 -9.38 -11.97 -5.04
C GLY A 256 -10.20 -12.86 -4.10
N GLU A 257 -10.67 -14.02 -4.59
CA GLU A 257 -11.43 -14.98 -3.82
C GLU A 257 -10.69 -15.48 -2.56
N TYR A 258 -9.36 -15.63 -2.65
CA TYR A 258 -8.51 -16.06 -1.53
C TYR A 258 -8.20 -14.88 -0.60
N PHE A 259 -7.94 -13.69 -1.17
CA PHE A 259 -7.70 -12.47 -0.43
C PHE A 259 -8.91 -12.06 0.42
N ILE A 260 -10.12 -12.23 -0.10
CA ILE A 260 -11.38 -12.02 0.65
C ILE A 260 -11.50 -13.02 1.79
N ARG A 261 -11.24 -14.31 1.55
CA ARG A 261 -11.40 -15.39 2.56
C ARG A 261 -10.42 -15.24 3.74
N VAL A 262 -9.21 -14.75 3.48
CA VAL A 262 -8.20 -14.46 4.52
C VAL A 262 -8.44 -13.11 5.17
N GLY A 263 -9.05 -12.15 4.47
CA GLY A 263 -9.13 -10.77 4.94
C GLY A 263 -7.76 -10.07 4.94
N VAL A 264 -6.98 -10.34 3.89
CA VAL A 264 -5.52 -10.10 3.81
C VAL A 264 -5.10 -8.72 4.30
N ALA A 265 -5.75 -7.66 3.84
CA ALA A 265 -5.32 -6.30 4.17
C ALA A 265 -5.53 -5.97 5.66
N HIS A 266 -6.66 -6.38 6.24
CA HIS A 266 -6.93 -6.20 7.67
C HIS A 266 -6.05 -7.10 8.53
N GLU A 267 -5.86 -8.37 8.12
CA GLU A 267 -5.06 -9.34 8.86
C GLU A 267 -3.61 -8.88 9.02
N ILE A 268 -2.98 -8.39 7.94
CA ILE A 268 -1.63 -7.81 8.00
C ILE A 268 -1.57 -6.67 9.00
N CYS A 269 -2.46 -5.68 8.92
CA CYS A 269 -2.45 -4.55 9.84
C CYS A 269 -2.77 -4.94 11.29
N ALA A 270 -3.64 -5.93 11.50
CA ALA A 270 -3.95 -6.44 12.83
C ALA A 270 -2.76 -7.16 13.47
N GLN A 271 -2.04 -7.99 12.71
CA GLN A 271 -0.83 -8.67 13.19
C GLN A 271 0.31 -7.68 13.45
N ILE A 272 0.57 -6.72 12.55
CA ILE A 272 1.58 -5.67 12.77
C ILE A 272 1.28 -4.91 14.05
N ARG A 273 0.03 -4.46 14.24
CA ARG A 273 -0.39 -3.79 15.48
C ARG A 273 -0.18 -4.66 16.72
N ALA A 274 -0.50 -5.94 16.66
CA ALA A 274 -0.31 -6.85 17.78
C ALA A 274 1.18 -7.04 18.14
N ARG A 275 2.05 -7.15 17.13
CA ARG A 275 3.51 -7.23 17.33
C ARG A 275 4.09 -5.95 17.92
N PHE A 276 3.64 -4.79 17.43
CA PHE A 276 4.02 -3.49 17.99
C PHE A 276 3.65 -3.39 19.48
N LEU A 277 2.39 -3.70 19.83
CA LEU A 277 1.93 -3.65 21.22
C LEU A 277 2.68 -4.62 22.13
N ALA A 278 3.02 -5.81 21.64
CA ALA A 278 3.83 -6.77 22.39
C ALA A 278 5.26 -6.25 22.64
N ALA A 279 5.89 -5.61 21.66
CA ALA A 279 7.21 -5.00 21.80
C ALA A 279 7.19 -3.84 22.82
N VAL A 280 6.17 -3.00 22.80
CA VAL A 280 5.98 -1.92 23.79
C VAL A 280 5.82 -2.49 25.20
N ASP A 281 5.00 -3.54 25.40
CA ASP A 281 4.79 -4.18 26.70
C ASP A 281 6.09 -4.81 27.24
N GLU A 282 6.88 -5.45 26.37
CA GLU A 282 8.18 -6.01 26.75
C GLU A 282 9.18 -4.92 27.16
N ALA A 283 9.27 -3.84 26.37
CA ALA A 283 10.14 -2.71 26.68
C ALA A 283 9.76 -2.04 28.02
N GLN A 284 8.45 -1.86 28.29
CA GLN A 284 7.99 -1.33 29.56
C GLN A 284 8.35 -2.23 30.75
N ARG A 285 8.34 -3.55 30.59
CA ARG A 285 8.79 -4.50 31.63
C ARG A 285 10.29 -4.42 31.87
N SER A 286 11.10 -4.20 30.84
CA SER A 286 12.58 -4.13 30.95
C SER A 286 13.07 -2.87 31.66
N VAL A 287 12.25 -1.83 31.78
CA VAL A 287 12.56 -0.55 32.46
C VAL A 287 12.21 -0.60 33.97
N THR A 288 11.63 -1.67 34.46
CA THR A 288 11.35 -1.88 35.89
C THR A 288 12.62 -2.31 36.62
N ASP A 289 13.04 -1.58 37.67
CA ASP A 289 14.24 -1.92 38.41
C ASP A 289 14.12 -3.27 39.16
N ALA A 290 15.24 -3.77 39.65
CA ALA A 290 15.29 -5.05 40.39
C ALA A 290 14.43 -5.03 41.69
N GLN A 291 13.99 -3.88 42.16
CA GLN A 291 13.12 -3.66 43.29
C GLN A 291 11.65 -3.53 42.91
N GLY A 292 11.32 -3.61 41.61
CA GLY A 292 9.96 -3.50 41.10
C GLY A 292 9.45 -2.06 40.95
N ASN A 293 10.33 -1.05 41.09
CA ASN A 293 9.95 0.35 40.89
C ASN A 293 10.02 0.68 39.40
N ARG A 294 8.92 1.18 38.82
CA ARG A 294 8.92 1.72 37.45
C ARG A 294 9.60 3.09 37.44
N THR A 295 10.82 3.15 36.87
CA THR A 295 11.63 4.36 36.85
C THR A 295 11.24 5.32 35.71
N TYR A 296 10.60 4.84 34.65
CA TYR A 296 10.13 5.67 33.53
C TYR A 296 8.79 5.17 33.00
N ILE A 297 7.87 6.10 32.73
CA ILE A 297 6.68 5.85 31.89
C ILE A 297 7.13 6.16 30.46
N VAL A 298 7.44 5.14 29.68
CA VAL A 298 7.73 5.30 28.24
C VAL A 298 6.40 5.31 27.50
N HIS A 299 6.15 6.37 26.72
CA HIS A 299 4.94 6.45 25.91
C HIS A 299 5.09 5.57 24.67
N ALA A 300 4.02 4.89 24.27
CA ALA A 300 4.03 4.04 23.05
C ALA A 300 4.45 4.81 21.78
N SER A 301 4.22 6.14 21.75
CA SER A 301 4.66 7.03 20.66
C SER A 301 6.20 7.18 20.53
N GLU A 302 6.94 6.76 21.54
CA GLU A 302 8.41 6.79 21.55
C GLU A 302 9.03 5.48 21.02
N PHE A 303 8.19 4.48 20.71
CA PHE A 303 8.64 3.21 20.14
C PHE A 303 8.43 3.17 18.62
N ASP A 304 9.38 2.56 17.95
CA ASP A 304 9.25 2.14 16.57
C ASP A 304 8.82 0.66 16.48
N LEU A 305 8.25 0.29 15.34
CA LEU A 305 8.03 -1.11 15.03
C LEU A 305 9.41 -1.80 14.93
N PRO A 306 9.62 -2.96 15.56
CA PRO A 306 10.90 -3.68 15.40
C PRO A 306 11.19 -3.98 13.92
N ASP A 307 12.47 -3.87 13.56
CA ASP A 307 12.93 -4.08 12.17
C ASP A 307 12.49 -5.44 11.63
N GLY A 308 12.02 -5.45 10.39
CA GLY A 308 11.60 -6.65 9.68
C GLY A 308 10.19 -7.15 9.97
N VAL A 309 9.54 -6.70 11.05
CA VAL A 309 8.20 -7.20 11.44
C VAL A 309 7.16 -6.99 10.34
N ALA A 310 7.18 -5.84 9.67
CA ALA A 310 6.23 -5.58 8.58
C ALA A 310 6.40 -6.57 7.41
N GLN A 311 7.66 -6.91 7.07
CA GLN A 311 7.96 -7.89 6.02
C GLN A 311 7.57 -9.30 6.44
N GLU A 312 7.95 -9.72 7.66
CA GLU A 312 7.62 -11.06 8.19
C GLU A 312 6.11 -11.31 8.21
N VAL A 313 5.33 -10.34 8.67
CA VAL A 313 3.87 -10.46 8.71
C VAL A 313 3.28 -10.51 7.30
N ALA A 314 3.72 -9.63 6.40
CA ALA A 314 3.25 -9.65 5.02
C ALA A 314 3.56 -10.98 4.32
N ASP A 315 4.77 -11.52 4.52
CA ASP A 315 5.19 -12.81 3.96
C ASP A 315 4.37 -13.98 4.53
N ALA A 316 4.10 -13.97 5.84
CA ALA A 316 3.29 -15.01 6.48
C ALA A 316 1.85 -15.05 5.96
N VAL A 317 1.21 -13.89 5.79
CA VAL A 317 -0.17 -13.81 5.28
C VAL A 317 -0.23 -14.17 3.79
N ILE A 318 0.77 -13.79 2.99
CA ILE A 318 0.85 -14.21 1.57
C ILE A 318 1.14 -15.71 1.45
N ALA A 319 1.92 -16.28 2.37
CA ALA A 319 2.13 -17.73 2.43
C ALA A 319 0.82 -18.49 2.77
N GLU A 320 -0.02 -17.95 3.67
CA GLU A 320 -1.34 -18.49 3.96
C GLU A 320 -2.24 -18.48 2.71
N VAL A 321 -2.30 -17.37 1.97
CA VAL A 321 -2.99 -17.29 0.68
C VAL A 321 -2.49 -18.37 -0.27
N GLY A 322 -1.17 -18.59 -0.35
CA GLY A 322 -0.55 -19.67 -1.14
C GLY A 322 -0.95 -21.05 -0.68
N GLY A 323 -1.02 -21.29 0.64
CA GLY A 323 -1.46 -22.55 1.24
C GLY A 323 -2.91 -22.90 0.90
N LEU A 324 -3.75 -21.92 0.67
CA LEU A 324 -5.14 -22.07 0.20
C LEU A 324 -5.24 -22.26 -1.33
N GLY A 325 -4.15 -22.15 -2.08
CA GLY A 325 -4.12 -22.25 -3.53
C GLY A 325 -4.23 -20.90 -4.26
N GLY A 326 -4.18 -19.77 -3.54
CA GLY A 326 -4.22 -18.43 -4.11
C GLY A 326 -2.85 -17.90 -4.51
N SER A 327 -2.83 -16.96 -5.46
CA SER A 327 -1.63 -16.27 -5.89
C SER A 327 -1.85 -14.77 -5.96
N GLY A 328 -0.80 -13.98 -5.70
CA GLY A 328 -0.86 -12.53 -5.74
C GLY A 328 0.21 -11.90 -4.87
N GLY A 329 -0.04 -10.68 -4.42
CA GLY A 329 0.87 -9.94 -3.56
C GLY A 329 0.23 -8.72 -2.93
N VAL A 330 0.98 -8.09 -2.03
CA VAL A 330 0.60 -6.88 -1.31
C VAL A 330 1.73 -5.87 -1.31
N ILE A 331 1.35 -4.62 -1.13
CA ILE A 331 2.23 -3.54 -0.69
C ILE A 331 1.76 -3.07 0.69
N VAL A 332 2.72 -2.73 1.55
CA VAL A 332 2.45 -2.27 2.92
C VAL A 332 3.25 -1.00 3.22
N ALA A 333 2.65 -0.05 3.89
CA ALA A 333 3.34 1.08 4.52
C ALA A 333 2.93 1.17 6.00
N THR A 334 3.89 1.41 6.88
CA THR A 334 3.62 1.57 8.32
C THR A 334 3.75 3.04 8.75
N PRO A 335 3.12 3.44 9.86
CA PRO A 335 3.34 4.77 10.46
C PRO A 335 4.78 4.98 10.93
N TRP A 336 5.55 3.91 11.03
CA TRP A 336 6.97 3.92 11.44
C TRP A 336 7.94 4.04 10.26
N GLY A 337 7.43 4.14 9.00
CA GLY A 337 8.21 4.43 7.81
C GLY A 337 8.64 3.20 7.01
N ASP A 338 8.19 1.98 7.37
CA ASP A 338 8.42 0.82 6.53
C ASP A 338 7.66 0.93 5.21
N GLY A 339 8.25 0.37 4.17
CA GLY A 339 7.61 0.15 2.88
C GLY A 339 8.05 -1.22 2.36
N VAL A 340 7.13 -2.18 2.31
CA VAL A 340 7.45 -3.57 1.95
C VAL A 340 6.57 -4.10 0.84
N TYR A 341 7.05 -5.15 0.18
CA TYR A 341 6.33 -5.94 -0.81
C TYR A 341 6.36 -7.40 -0.40
N SER A 342 5.24 -8.09 -0.54
CA SER A 342 5.19 -9.55 -0.42
C SER A 342 4.35 -10.13 -1.54
N PHE A 343 4.85 -11.13 -2.27
CA PHE A 343 4.13 -11.78 -3.36
C PHE A 343 4.66 -13.20 -3.60
N ASN A 344 3.77 -14.09 -4.06
CA ASN A 344 4.06 -15.49 -4.38
C ASN A 344 3.91 -15.80 -5.89
N THR A 345 4.08 -14.78 -6.73
CA THR A 345 4.01 -14.87 -8.19
C THR A 345 5.40 -14.64 -8.81
N PRO A 346 5.65 -15.04 -10.08
CA PRO A 346 6.92 -14.79 -10.79
C PRO A 346 7.32 -13.33 -10.89
N GLY A 347 6.35 -12.41 -10.84
CA GLY A 347 6.62 -10.97 -10.88
C GLY A 347 5.49 -10.14 -10.29
N MET A 348 5.83 -8.90 -9.95
CA MET A 348 4.91 -7.86 -9.50
C MET A 348 5.42 -6.50 -9.99
N TYR A 349 4.60 -5.78 -10.73
CA TYR A 349 4.89 -4.38 -11.05
C TYR A 349 4.82 -3.59 -9.76
N ARG A 350 5.96 -3.01 -9.33
CA ARG A 350 6.07 -2.37 -8.03
C ARG A 350 7.04 -1.20 -8.05
N GLY A 351 6.85 -0.29 -7.12
CA GLY A 351 7.76 0.82 -6.93
C GLY A 351 7.59 1.47 -5.57
N GLN A 352 8.63 2.12 -5.09
CA GLN A 352 8.59 2.91 -3.87
C GLN A 352 9.40 4.19 -4.00
N ALA A 353 9.03 5.18 -3.19
CA ALA A 353 9.74 6.44 -3.05
C ALA A 353 9.75 6.92 -1.60
N SER A 354 10.82 7.59 -1.22
CA SER A 354 11.01 8.29 0.05
C SER A 354 12.01 9.43 -0.16
N PRO A 355 12.30 10.29 0.84
CA PRO A 355 13.38 11.27 0.75
C PRO A 355 14.75 10.66 0.46
N ARG A 356 14.94 9.36 0.76
CA ARG A 356 16.20 8.64 0.55
C ARG A 356 16.39 8.12 -0.88
N GLY A 357 15.36 8.16 -1.72
CA GLY A 357 15.41 7.69 -3.11
C GLY A 357 14.15 6.97 -3.55
N ARG A 358 14.24 6.40 -4.75
CA ARG A 358 13.14 5.63 -5.36
C ARG A 358 13.67 4.39 -6.06
N SER A 359 12.80 3.41 -6.20
CA SER A 359 13.05 2.22 -7.02
C SER A 359 11.78 1.74 -7.68
N VAL A 360 11.93 1.09 -8.85
CA VAL A 360 10.87 0.35 -9.53
C VAL A 360 11.38 -1.03 -9.91
N ALA A 361 10.53 -2.04 -9.83
CA ALA A 361 10.86 -3.41 -10.14
C ALA A 361 9.66 -4.13 -10.77
N ILE A 362 9.92 -5.18 -11.54
CA ILE A 362 8.93 -5.96 -12.27
C ILE A 362 9.04 -7.45 -11.90
N TYR A 363 10.24 -8.01 -11.98
CA TYR A 363 10.47 -9.45 -11.84
C TYR A 363 10.79 -9.84 -10.40
N GLY A 364 10.58 -11.12 -10.06
CA GLY A 364 10.79 -11.61 -8.71
C GLY A 364 12.25 -11.62 -8.25
N ASP A 365 13.18 -11.66 -9.20
CA ASP A 365 14.64 -11.61 -8.96
C ASP A 365 15.18 -10.19 -8.76
N GLU A 366 14.37 -9.16 -8.98
CA GLU A 366 14.74 -7.77 -8.76
C GLU A 366 14.48 -7.37 -7.30
N THR A 367 15.52 -6.95 -6.61
CA THR A 367 15.40 -6.33 -5.29
C THR A 367 14.85 -4.92 -5.49
N GLY A 368 13.57 -4.70 -5.35
CA GLY A 368 12.94 -3.36 -5.39
C GLY A 368 13.29 -2.49 -4.17
N ARG A 369 14.48 -2.71 -3.57
CA ARG A 369 14.97 -2.04 -2.36
C ARG A 369 15.83 -0.83 -2.70
#